data_77d747753514ad67bce3b528a95ded33
#
_entry.id   77d747753514ad67bce3b528a95ded33
#
_cell.length_a   1.000
_cell.length_b   1.000
_cell.length_c   1.000
_cell.angle_alpha   90.00
_cell.angle_beta   90.00
_cell.angle_gamma   90.00
#
_symmetry.space_group_name_H-M   'P 1'
#
loop_
_entity.id
_entity.type
_entity.pdbx_description
1 polymer ?
#
loop_
_entity_poly.entity_id
_entity_poly.type
_entity_poly.pdbx_seq_one_letter_code
_entity_poly.pdbx_strand_id
1 'polypeptide(L)'
;MAGFETLGAILATVADDSPNLTVIASELFSAEVPGRVLAGELDVGLALHPEPMRGVRSEPLRKEPLALLVSKRHRLAGADPIPLARLANETLLLFPRELAPAHYDHIVAACEQAGFRPRVEAFADPPPQAMLAHLQAGLEVGLPPTSFALHAAAAEPGLIAHRIVEPEIVAEWSMLWAERAQSAAIARFLESARRCAEEHDWLRSASAVPLSA
;
A
#
# COMPACT_ATOMS: atom_id res chain seq x y z
N MET A 1 2.82 -6.41 0.34
CA MET A 1 3.31 -5.49 1.39
C MET A 1 2.22 -4.62 2.02
N ALA A 2 1.02 -4.65 1.53
CA ALA A 2 -0.14 -3.99 2.13
C ALA A 2 -0.55 -4.58 3.46
N GLY A 3 0.03 -5.69 3.74
CA GLY A 3 -0.61 -6.57 4.68
C GLY A 3 -0.34 -6.32 6.14
N PHE A 4 0.75 -5.66 6.51
CA PHE A 4 1.19 -5.76 7.90
C PHE A 4 0.12 -5.30 8.89
N GLU A 5 -0.37 -4.08 8.80
CA GLU A 5 -1.40 -3.61 9.73
C GLU A 5 -2.82 -3.97 9.26
N THR A 6 -3.09 -3.85 7.96
CA THR A 6 -4.44 -4.04 7.41
C THR A 6 -4.91 -5.48 7.56
N LEU A 7 -4.10 -6.44 7.08
CA LEU A 7 -4.47 -7.85 7.17
C LEU A 7 -4.53 -8.34 8.61
N GLY A 8 -3.56 -7.93 9.45
CA GLY A 8 -3.53 -8.30 10.86
C GLY A 8 -4.78 -7.85 11.61
N ALA A 9 -5.22 -6.61 11.42
CA ALA A 9 -6.44 -6.06 12.02
C ALA A 9 -7.69 -6.80 11.52
N ILE A 10 -7.79 -7.06 10.21
CA ILE A 10 -8.91 -7.83 9.65
C ILE A 10 -8.96 -9.24 10.25
N LEU A 11 -7.82 -9.94 10.33
CA LEU A 11 -7.76 -11.28 10.87
C LEU A 11 -8.15 -11.33 12.36
N ALA A 12 -7.77 -10.33 13.15
CA ALA A 12 -8.20 -10.20 14.54
C ALA A 12 -9.72 -10.04 14.62
N THR A 13 -10.29 -9.13 13.82
CA THR A 13 -11.75 -8.91 13.76
C THR A 13 -12.49 -10.19 13.30
N VAL A 14 -11.96 -10.91 12.30
CA VAL A 14 -12.54 -12.19 11.86
C VAL A 14 -12.49 -13.26 12.95
N ALA A 15 -11.41 -13.33 13.71
CA ALA A 15 -11.28 -14.29 14.80
C ALA A 15 -12.32 -14.05 15.90
N ASP A 16 -12.60 -12.79 16.21
CA ASP A 16 -13.62 -12.40 17.21
C ASP A 16 -15.04 -12.70 16.70
N ASP A 17 -15.35 -12.34 15.43
CA ASP A 17 -16.68 -12.49 14.85
C ASP A 17 -17.05 -13.91 14.46
N SER A 18 -16.06 -14.65 14.02
CA SER A 18 -16.24 -15.96 13.36
C SER A 18 -15.14 -16.93 13.77
N PRO A 19 -15.11 -17.38 15.06
CA PRO A 19 -14.02 -18.21 15.60
C PRO A 19 -13.87 -19.56 14.89
N ASN A 20 -14.87 -19.99 14.13
CA ASN A 20 -14.84 -21.23 13.34
C ASN A 20 -14.41 -20.99 11.88
N LEU A 21 -14.11 -19.75 11.49
CA LEU A 21 -13.63 -19.43 10.14
C LEU A 21 -12.10 -19.49 10.10
N THR A 22 -11.58 -20.47 9.37
CA THR A 22 -10.14 -20.55 9.12
C THR A 22 -9.77 -19.70 7.91
N VAL A 23 -8.85 -18.77 8.07
CA VAL A 23 -8.31 -17.93 6.99
C VAL A 23 -6.88 -18.37 6.68
N ILE A 24 -6.61 -18.68 5.41
CA ILE A 24 -5.26 -18.95 4.91
C ILE A 24 -4.84 -17.74 4.08
N ALA A 25 -3.83 -17.03 4.53
CA ALA A 25 -3.32 -15.85 3.85
C ALA A 25 -2.10 -16.18 2.99
N SER A 26 -2.00 -15.53 1.84
CA SER A 26 -0.83 -15.58 0.95
C SER A 26 -0.53 -14.18 0.42
N GLU A 27 0.74 -13.92 0.11
CA GLU A 27 1.15 -12.65 -0.50
C GLU A 27 1.22 -12.78 -2.01
N LEU A 28 0.65 -11.78 -2.69
CA LEU A 28 0.60 -11.65 -4.14
C LEU A 28 0.82 -10.19 -4.55
N PHE A 29 1.22 -9.98 -5.78
CA PHE A 29 1.22 -8.66 -6.37
C PHE A 29 -0.19 -8.26 -6.81
N SER A 30 -0.49 -6.96 -6.74
CA SER A 30 -1.84 -6.45 -7.04
C SER A 30 -2.34 -6.82 -8.45
N ALA A 31 -1.44 -6.91 -9.42
CA ALA A 31 -1.79 -7.32 -10.79
C ALA A 31 -2.30 -8.76 -10.91
N GLU A 32 -1.86 -9.67 -10.01
CA GLU A 32 -2.26 -11.09 -10.05
C GLU A 32 -3.62 -11.34 -9.40
N VAL A 33 -3.99 -10.50 -8.41
CA VAL A 33 -5.15 -10.73 -7.53
C VAL A 33 -6.46 -10.90 -8.31
N PRO A 34 -6.84 -10.02 -9.26
CA PRO A 34 -8.12 -10.16 -9.96
C PRO A 34 -8.23 -11.48 -10.74
N GLY A 35 -7.15 -11.89 -11.41
CA GLY A 35 -7.11 -13.14 -12.18
C GLY A 35 -7.28 -14.38 -11.29
N ARG A 36 -6.59 -14.43 -10.15
CA ARG A 36 -6.68 -15.55 -9.20
C ARG A 36 -8.03 -15.62 -8.49
N VAL A 37 -8.63 -14.47 -8.19
CA VAL A 37 -10.00 -14.39 -7.67
C VAL A 37 -10.98 -14.94 -8.70
N LEU A 38 -10.87 -14.53 -9.98
CA LEU A 38 -11.74 -15.00 -11.05
C LEU A 38 -11.59 -16.51 -11.28
N ALA A 39 -10.37 -17.04 -11.19
CA ALA A 39 -10.10 -18.48 -11.30
C ALA A 39 -10.62 -19.29 -10.11
N GLY A 40 -10.93 -18.65 -8.97
CA GLY A 40 -11.32 -19.32 -7.73
C GLY A 40 -10.14 -19.88 -6.95
N GLU A 41 -8.93 -19.43 -7.24
CA GLU A 41 -7.71 -19.76 -6.47
C GLU A 41 -7.63 -18.93 -5.18
N LEU A 42 -8.33 -17.78 -5.15
CA LEU A 42 -8.54 -16.94 -3.99
C LEU A 42 -10.04 -16.72 -3.79
N ASP A 43 -10.48 -16.83 -2.55
CA ASP A 43 -11.85 -16.47 -2.15
C ASP A 43 -12.01 -14.95 -2.10
N VAL A 44 -11.07 -14.26 -1.47
CA VAL A 44 -11.00 -12.79 -1.36
C VAL A 44 -9.54 -12.35 -1.55
N GLY A 45 -9.34 -11.28 -2.31
CA GLY A 45 -8.04 -10.65 -2.49
C GLY A 45 -8.03 -9.20 -2.00
N LEU A 46 -6.85 -8.70 -1.62
CA LEU A 46 -6.59 -7.28 -1.37
C LEU A 46 -5.61 -6.79 -2.43
N ALA A 47 -5.94 -5.68 -3.10
CA ALA A 47 -5.09 -5.09 -4.12
C ALA A 47 -5.09 -3.57 -4.06
N LEU A 48 -3.95 -2.97 -4.43
CA LEU A 48 -3.78 -1.53 -4.62
C LEU A 48 -4.32 -1.11 -5.97
N HIS A 49 -5.25 -0.15 -5.99
CA HIS A 49 -5.81 0.42 -7.21
C HIS A 49 -6.14 -0.65 -8.27
N PRO A 50 -6.93 -1.69 -7.93
CA PRO A 50 -7.22 -2.76 -8.88
C PRO A 50 -7.97 -2.24 -10.09
N GLU A 51 -7.56 -2.70 -11.29
CA GLU A 51 -8.32 -2.42 -12.50
C GLU A 51 -9.64 -3.22 -12.50
N PRO A 52 -10.75 -2.63 -13.01
CA PRO A 52 -12.02 -3.34 -13.13
C PRO A 52 -11.87 -4.60 -13.98
N MET A 53 -12.36 -5.73 -13.51
CA MET A 53 -12.34 -7.00 -14.24
C MET A 53 -13.75 -7.60 -14.25
N ARG A 54 -14.22 -8.01 -15.43
CA ARG A 54 -15.54 -8.65 -15.58
C ARG A 54 -15.60 -9.95 -14.76
N GLY A 55 -16.63 -10.10 -13.95
CA GLY A 55 -16.81 -11.26 -13.07
C GLY A 55 -16.11 -11.16 -11.71
N VAL A 56 -15.42 -10.04 -11.46
CA VAL A 56 -14.81 -9.72 -10.17
C VAL A 56 -15.49 -8.48 -9.61
N ARG A 57 -15.93 -8.54 -8.36
CA ARG A 57 -16.37 -7.37 -7.59
C ARG A 57 -15.20 -6.76 -6.89
N SER A 58 -15.21 -5.43 -6.80
CA SER A 58 -14.21 -4.65 -6.07
C SER A 58 -14.90 -3.65 -5.17
N GLU A 59 -14.41 -3.51 -3.94
CA GLU A 59 -14.93 -2.56 -2.95
C GLU A 59 -13.75 -1.91 -2.23
N PRO A 60 -13.69 -0.55 -2.14
CA PRO A 60 -12.68 0.14 -1.37
C PRO A 60 -12.70 -0.30 0.09
N LEU A 61 -11.51 -0.53 0.66
CA LEU A 61 -11.35 -0.97 2.04
C LEU A 61 -10.55 0.02 2.88
N ARG A 62 -9.45 0.52 2.32
CA ARG A 62 -8.54 1.42 3.04
C ARG A 62 -7.95 2.46 2.10
N LYS A 63 -7.86 3.69 2.59
CA LYS A 63 -7.13 4.79 1.99
C LYS A 63 -6.04 5.25 2.94
N GLU A 64 -4.83 5.38 2.45
CA GLU A 64 -3.75 5.95 3.24
C GLU A 64 -2.80 6.76 2.35
N PRO A 65 -2.24 7.87 2.87
CA PRO A 65 -1.26 8.64 2.11
C PRO A 65 0.02 7.83 1.90
N LEU A 66 0.75 8.14 0.84
CA LEU A 66 2.13 7.71 0.70
C LEU A 66 3.04 8.64 1.51
N ALA A 67 4.09 8.06 2.07
CA ALA A 67 5.14 8.78 2.77
C ALA A 67 6.47 8.68 2.02
N LEU A 68 7.30 9.70 2.14
CA LEU A 68 8.69 9.64 1.72
C LEU A 68 9.46 8.80 2.73
N LEU A 69 10.12 7.74 2.27
CA LEU A 69 11.04 6.92 3.06
C LEU A 69 12.46 7.11 2.52
N VAL A 70 13.36 7.61 3.36
CA VAL A 70 14.73 7.95 2.95
C VAL A 70 15.75 7.61 4.03
N SER A 71 17.03 7.54 3.64
CA SER A 71 18.14 7.50 4.60
C SER A 71 18.14 8.76 5.49
N LYS A 72 18.45 8.61 6.76
CA LYS A 72 18.71 9.76 7.67
C LYS A 72 19.85 10.66 7.20
N ARG A 73 20.70 10.17 6.29
CA ARG A 73 21.80 10.95 5.68
C ARG A 73 21.36 11.70 4.41
N HIS A 74 20.15 11.44 3.92
CA HIS A 74 19.65 12.07 2.71
C HIS A 74 19.38 13.56 2.94
N ARG A 75 19.57 14.39 1.91
CA ARG A 75 19.36 15.86 1.99
C ARG A 75 17.93 16.27 2.39
N LEU A 76 16.96 15.39 2.19
CA LEU A 76 15.56 15.63 2.56
C LEU A 76 15.23 15.15 3.99
N ALA A 77 16.12 14.49 4.69
CA ALA A 77 15.85 13.89 6.00
C ALA A 77 15.51 14.91 7.12
N GLY A 78 15.89 16.16 6.96
CA GLY A 78 15.66 17.21 7.96
C GLY A 78 14.41 18.06 7.73
N ALA A 79 13.53 17.71 6.80
CA ALA A 79 12.34 18.49 6.45
C ALA A 79 11.07 17.63 6.55
N ASP A 80 10.04 18.16 7.21
CA ASP A 80 8.70 17.54 7.27
C ASP A 80 7.66 18.65 7.48
N PRO A 81 6.61 18.74 6.66
CA PRO A 81 6.32 17.91 5.50
C PRO A 81 7.18 18.23 4.27
N ILE A 82 7.21 17.32 3.29
CA ILE A 82 7.93 17.45 2.03
C ILE A 82 6.93 17.72 0.89
N PRO A 83 6.97 18.90 0.22
CA PRO A 83 6.27 19.08 -1.05
C PRO A 83 6.79 18.09 -2.11
N LEU A 84 5.87 17.41 -2.82
CA LEU A 84 6.23 16.39 -3.80
C LEU A 84 7.20 16.90 -4.87
N ALA A 85 7.08 18.17 -5.28
CA ALA A 85 7.98 18.83 -6.24
C ALA A 85 9.47 18.80 -5.81
N ARG A 86 9.77 18.67 -4.51
CA ARG A 86 11.16 18.55 -4.03
C ARG A 86 11.84 17.23 -4.43
N LEU A 87 11.06 16.25 -4.90
CA LEU A 87 11.59 14.98 -5.40
C LEU A 87 12.01 15.04 -6.88
N ALA A 88 11.86 16.16 -7.57
CA ALA A 88 12.14 16.31 -9.01
C ALA A 88 13.57 15.91 -9.43
N ASN A 89 14.54 16.02 -8.53
CA ASN A 89 15.93 15.65 -8.78
C ASN A 89 16.34 14.33 -8.14
N GLU A 90 15.40 13.62 -7.50
CA GLU A 90 15.65 12.33 -6.87
C GLU A 90 15.37 11.17 -7.83
N THR A 91 15.92 10.03 -7.53
CA THR A 91 15.56 8.76 -8.15
C THR A 91 14.57 8.04 -7.24
N LEU A 92 13.36 7.77 -7.74
CA LEU A 92 12.36 7.00 -7.01
C LEU A 92 12.67 5.50 -7.15
N LEU A 93 12.80 4.82 -6.03
CA LEU A 93 12.88 3.37 -5.99
C LEU A 93 11.45 2.81 -5.91
N LEU A 94 10.96 2.27 -7.02
CA LEU A 94 9.62 1.69 -7.13
C LEU A 94 9.69 0.22 -7.52
N PHE A 95 8.59 -0.49 -7.33
CA PHE A 95 8.41 -1.83 -7.89
C PHE A 95 8.24 -1.76 -9.42
N PRO A 96 8.56 -2.84 -10.16
CA PRO A 96 8.27 -2.94 -11.59
C PRO A 96 6.79 -2.66 -11.88
N ARG A 97 6.51 -1.85 -12.90
CA ARG A 97 5.14 -1.39 -13.21
C ARG A 97 4.15 -2.55 -13.39
N GLU A 98 4.60 -3.67 -13.97
CA GLU A 98 3.78 -4.86 -14.21
C GLU A 98 3.22 -5.52 -12.94
N LEU A 99 3.80 -5.26 -11.78
CA LEU A 99 3.36 -5.84 -10.51
C LEU A 99 2.14 -5.13 -9.90
N ALA A 100 1.98 -3.83 -10.19
CA ALA A 100 0.81 -3.03 -9.79
C ALA A 100 0.65 -1.82 -10.72
N PRO A 101 0.20 -2.00 -11.98
CA PRO A 101 0.23 -0.98 -13.02
C PRO A 101 -0.48 0.31 -12.62
N ALA A 102 -1.72 0.22 -12.17
CA ALA A 102 -2.51 1.40 -11.84
C ALA A 102 -1.95 2.17 -10.63
N HIS A 103 -1.38 1.48 -9.65
CA HIS A 103 -0.73 2.16 -8.53
C HIS A 103 0.58 2.85 -8.94
N TYR A 104 1.38 2.20 -9.80
CA TYR A 104 2.58 2.81 -10.37
C TYR A 104 2.22 4.08 -11.17
N ASP A 105 1.24 3.98 -12.07
CA ASP A 105 0.79 5.10 -12.89
C ASP A 105 0.19 6.23 -12.05
N HIS A 106 -0.48 5.90 -10.94
CA HIS A 106 -0.98 6.89 -9.98
C HIS A 106 0.15 7.71 -9.34
N ILE A 107 1.26 7.07 -8.95
CA ILE A 107 2.45 7.77 -8.41
C ILE A 107 3.07 8.67 -9.49
N VAL A 108 3.27 8.15 -10.71
CA VAL A 108 3.84 8.93 -11.81
C VAL A 108 2.98 10.14 -12.15
N ALA A 109 1.66 9.96 -12.24
CA ALA A 109 0.72 11.04 -12.52
C ALA A 109 0.76 12.15 -11.46
N ALA A 110 0.90 11.78 -10.17
CA ALA A 110 1.05 12.76 -9.09
C ALA A 110 2.35 13.57 -9.23
N CYS A 111 3.46 12.92 -9.61
CA CYS A 111 4.72 13.63 -9.89
C CYS A 111 4.58 14.59 -11.08
N GLU A 112 3.89 14.18 -12.15
CA GLU A 112 3.62 15.04 -13.31
C GLU A 112 2.73 16.24 -12.94
N GLN A 113 1.74 16.05 -12.08
CA GLN A 113 0.93 17.13 -11.51
C GLN A 113 1.77 18.10 -10.65
N ALA A 114 2.79 17.59 -9.96
CA ALA A 114 3.74 18.39 -9.20
C ALA A 114 4.80 19.09 -10.10
N GLY A 115 4.70 18.94 -11.44
CA GLY A 115 5.53 19.63 -12.42
C GLY A 115 6.83 18.92 -12.81
N PHE A 116 6.97 17.62 -12.53
CA PHE A 116 8.16 16.86 -12.94
C PHE A 116 7.83 15.43 -13.36
N ARG A 117 8.69 14.87 -14.21
CA ARG A 117 8.66 13.44 -14.54
C ARG A 117 9.68 12.70 -13.68
N PRO A 118 9.27 11.70 -12.89
CA PRO A 118 10.19 11.03 -11.98
C PRO A 118 11.23 10.18 -12.74
N ARG A 119 12.46 10.15 -12.23
CA ARG A 119 13.41 9.12 -12.57
C ARG A 119 13.10 7.92 -11.68
N VAL A 120 12.88 6.76 -12.29
CA VAL A 120 12.51 5.55 -11.56
C VAL A 120 13.59 4.49 -11.73
N GLU A 121 14.04 3.95 -10.62
CA GLU A 121 14.80 2.70 -10.54
C GLU A 121 13.86 1.62 -10.05
N ALA A 122 13.78 0.51 -10.79
CA ALA A 122 12.94 -0.62 -10.42
C ALA A 122 13.78 -1.63 -9.62
N PHE A 123 13.35 -1.98 -8.43
CA PHE A 123 13.96 -3.10 -7.72
C PHE A 123 13.43 -4.42 -8.31
N ALA A 124 14.35 -5.21 -8.88
CA ALA A 124 14.02 -6.35 -9.73
C ALA A 124 13.49 -7.58 -8.96
N ASP A 125 13.78 -7.67 -7.66
CA ASP A 125 13.36 -8.80 -6.83
C ASP A 125 12.84 -8.33 -5.47
N PRO A 126 11.59 -8.68 -5.09
CA PRO A 126 11.20 -8.58 -3.69
C PRO A 126 11.88 -9.70 -2.90
N PRO A 127 12.68 -9.35 -1.88
CA PRO A 127 12.04 -9.08 -0.61
C PRO A 127 12.18 -7.60 -0.21
N PRO A 128 11.30 -7.11 0.69
CA PRO A 128 11.35 -5.75 1.23
C PRO A 128 12.75 -5.34 1.74
N GLN A 129 13.54 -6.29 2.19
CA GLN A 129 14.89 -6.07 2.73
C GLN A 129 15.86 -5.49 1.70
N ALA A 130 15.80 -5.94 0.43
CA ALA A 130 16.66 -5.39 -0.63
C ALA A 130 16.30 -3.92 -0.90
N MET A 131 15.01 -3.58 -0.96
CA MET A 131 14.55 -2.21 -1.09
C MET A 131 15.04 -1.34 0.07
N LEU A 132 14.88 -1.80 1.32
CA LEU A 132 15.31 -1.05 2.50
C LEU A 132 16.83 -0.83 2.51
N ALA A 133 17.63 -1.80 2.07
CA ALA A 133 19.08 -1.65 1.95
C ALA A 133 19.47 -0.57 0.92
N HIS A 134 18.79 -0.50 -0.23
CA HIS A 134 18.99 0.55 -1.23
C HIS A 134 18.64 1.93 -0.65
N LEU A 135 17.50 2.06 0.02
CA LEU A 135 17.11 3.32 0.66
C LEU A 135 18.09 3.73 1.76
N GLN A 136 18.61 2.79 2.56
CA GLN A 136 19.63 3.07 3.58
C GLN A 136 20.96 3.56 2.97
N ALA A 137 21.31 3.07 1.78
CA ALA A 137 22.49 3.55 1.04
C ALA A 137 22.37 5.04 0.65
N GLY A 138 21.15 5.58 0.57
CA GLY A 138 20.87 7.00 0.35
C GLY A 138 21.00 7.43 -1.10
N LEU A 139 20.95 6.49 -2.04
CA LEU A 139 21.03 6.76 -3.48
C LEU A 139 19.65 7.06 -4.08
N GLU A 140 18.62 6.45 -3.53
CA GLU A 140 17.23 6.56 -3.97
C GLU A 140 16.31 6.97 -2.82
N VAL A 141 15.08 7.31 -3.16
CA VAL A 141 13.99 7.60 -2.23
C VAL A 141 12.79 6.70 -2.52
N GLY A 142 12.06 6.28 -1.47
CA GLY A 142 10.86 5.45 -1.59
C GLY A 142 9.58 6.24 -1.33
N LEU A 143 8.49 5.82 -1.96
CA LEU A 143 7.13 6.35 -1.72
C LEU A 143 6.17 5.19 -1.35
N PRO A 144 6.42 4.48 -0.24
CA PRO A 144 5.50 3.46 0.23
C PRO A 144 4.28 4.07 0.94
N PRO A 145 3.21 3.27 1.17
CA PRO A 145 2.16 3.62 2.10
C PRO A 145 2.70 4.00 3.48
N THR A 146 2.07 4.96 4.15
CA THR A 146 2.53 5.53 5.42
C THR A 146 2.74 4.46 6.50
N SER A 147 1.82 3.49 6.62
CA SER A 147 1.94 2.40 7.57
C SER A 147 3.23 1.60 7.40
N PHE A 148 3.59 1.28 6.15
CA PHE A 148 4.84 0.61 5.85
C PHE A 148 6.06 1.52 6.12
N ALA A 149 6.00 2.80 5.74
CA ALA A 149 7.10 3.74 5.97
C ALA A 149 7.43 3.89 7.46
N LEU A 150 6.41 4.00 8.30
CA LEU A 150 6.57 4.11 9.75
C LEU A 150 7.15 2.82 10.35
N HIS A 151 6.63 1.66 9.94
CA HIS A 151 7.15 0.38 10.38
C HIS A 151 8.63 0.21 9.98
N ALA A 152 8.97 0.51 8.73
CA ALA A 152 10.34 0.43 8.24
C ALA A 152 11.28 1.40 8.97
N ALA A 153 10.86 2.65 9.21
CA ALA A 153 11.65 3.63 9.94
C ALA A 153 11.87 3.25 11.42
N ALA A 154 10.91 2.54 12.04
CA ALA A 154 11.04 2.03 13.40
C ALA A 154 11.97 0.81 13.47
N ALA A 155 11.91 -0.10 12.47
CA ALA A 155 12.73 -1.30 12.42
C ALA A 155 14.17 -1.03 11.96
N GLU A 156 14.37 -0.02 11.11
CA GLU A 156 15.64 0.31 10.49
C GLU A 156 16.18 1.67 10.94
N PRO A 157 17.08 1.73 11.93
CA PRO A 157 17.55 2.99 12.54
C PRO A 157 18.17 4.00 11.55
N GLY A 158 18.58 3.53 10.36
CA GLY A 158 19.15 4.35 9.28
C GLY A 158 18.12 5.06 8.41
N LEU A 159 16.82 4.73 8.54
CA LEU A 159 15.74 5.30 7.75
C LEU A 159 14.90 6.30 8.55
N ILE A 160 14.22 7.18 7.82
CA ILE A 160 13.25 8.14 8.35
C ILE A 160 12.11 8.29 7.34
N ALA A 161 10.89 8.46 7.87
CA ALA A 161 9.69 8.69 7.08
C ALA A 161 9.24 10.15 7.22
N HIS A 162 8.79 10.76 6.12
CA HIS A 162 8.27 12.11 6.09
C HIS A 162 6.94 12.16 5.33
N ARG A 163 6.07 13.06 5.73
CA ARG A 163 4.80 13.29 5.04
C ARG A 163 5.03 13.98 3.70
N ILE A 164 4.40 13.46 2.64
CA ILE A 164 4.35 14.09 1.31
C ILE A 164 3.10 14.99 1.24
N VAL A 165 3.28 16.19 0.67
CA VAL A 165 2.22 17.18 0.43
C VAL A 165 2.39 17.80 -0.95
N GLU A 166 1.34 18.46 -1.45
CA GLU A 166 1.37 19.32 -2.66
C GLU A 166 1.84 18.61 -3.95
N PRO A 167 1.10 17.59 -4.44
CA PRO A 167 -0.09 16.98 -3.87
C PRO A 167 0.23 15.86 -2.90
N GLU A 168 -0.72 15.53 -2.03
CA GLU A 168 -0.73 14.28 -1.29
C GLU A 168 -1.04 13.13 -2.28
N ILE A 169 -0.32 12.02 -2.17
CA ILE A 169 -0.58 10.83 -2.97
C ILE A 169 -1.26 9.81 -2.05
N VAL A 170 -2.45 9.35 -2.42
CA VAL A 170 -3.22 8.42 -1.60
C VAL A 170 -3.24 7.04 -2.24
N ALA A 171 -2.76 6.03 -1.51
CA ALA A 171 -2.94 4.63 -1.87
C ALA A 171 -4.36 4.19 -1.48
N GLU A 172 -5.05 3.52 -2.40
CA GLU A 172 -6.35 2.92 -2.15
C GLU A 172 -6.26 1.39 -2.27
N TRP A 173 -6.59 0.73 -1.17
CA TRP A 173 -6.73 -0.71 -1.11
C TRP A 173 -8.18 -1.09 -1.34
N SER A 174 -8.41 -2.10 -2.15
CA SER A 174 -9.74 -2.66 -2.36
C SER A 174 -9.76 -4.15 -2.05
N MET A 175 -10.91 -4.62 -1.56
CA MET A 175 -11.24 -6.04 -1.49
C MET A 175 -11.80 -6.48 -2.83
N LEU A 176 -11.38 -7.66 -3.31
CA LEU A 176 -11.86 -8.26 -4.53
C LEU A 176 -12.39 -9.68 -4.25
N TRP A 177 -13.51 -10.04 -4.88
CA TRP A 177 -14.07 -11.40 -4.83
C TRP A 177 -14.82 -11.69 -6.12
N ALA A 178 -14.97 -12.98 -6.48
CA ALA A 178 -15.71 -13.34 -7.67
C ALA A 178 -17.21 -13.06 -7.50
N GLU A 179 -17.88 -12.49 -8.51
CA GLU A 179 -19.33 -12.20 -8.46
C GLU A 179 -20.17 -13.45 -8.18
N ARG A 180 -19.70 -14.62 -8.64
CA ARG A 180 -20.35 -15.92 -8.44
C ARG A 180 -20.08 -16.54 -7.07
N ALA A 181 -19.16 -15.99 -6.28
CA ALA A 181 -18.78 -16.53 -4.98
C ALA A 181 -19.86 -16.16 -3.94
N GLN A 182 -20.69 -17.14 -3.58
CA GLN A 182 -21.82 -16.99 -2.64
C GLN A 182 -21.65 -17.85 -1.38
N SER A 183 -20.40 -18.06 -0.94
CA SER A 183 -20.17 -18.82 0.28
C SER A 183 -20.45 -17.97 1.53
N ALA A 184 -21.04 -18.61 2.56
CA ALA A 184 -21.25 -17.95 3.84
C ALA A 184 -19.93 -17.54 4.51
N ALA A 185 -18.84 -18.25 4.24
CA ALA A 185 -17.49 -17.93 4.73
C ALA A 185 -16.98 -16.62 4.13
N ILE A 186 -17.10 -16.46 2.80
CA ILE A 186 -16.74 -15.22 2.11
C ILE A 186 -17.57 -14.03 2.64
N ALA A 187 -18.90 -14.21 2.75
CA ALA A 187 -19.77 -13.15 3.25
C ALA A 187 -19.37 -12.68 4.65
N ARG A 188 -19.07 -13.61 5.58
CA ARG A 188 -18.61 -13.29 6.94
C ARG A 188 -17.26 -12.56 6.93
N PHE A 189 -16.30 -13.04 6.11
CA PHE A 189 -15.01 -12.36 5.99
C PHE A 189 -15.16 -10.91 5.50
N LEU A 190 -15.96 -10.69 4.45
CA LEU A 190 -16.21 -9.35 3.91
C LEU A 190 -16.90 -8.44 4.93
N GLU A 191 -17.86 -8.97 5.70
CA GLU A 191 -18.55 -8.23 6.78
C GLU A 191 -17.56 -7.81 7.87
N SER A 192 -16.75 -8.74 8.38
CA SER A 192 -15.71 -8.44 9.38
C SER A 192 -14.68 -7.43 8.85
N ALA A 193 -14.27 -7.54 7.57
CA ALA A 193 -13.35 -6.58 6.98
C ALA A 193 -13.95 -5.17 6.85
N ARG A 194 -15.24 -5.04 6.49
CA ARG A 194 -15.95 -3.75 6.49
C ARG A 194 -16.04 -3.16 7.88
N ARG A 195 -16.43 -3.96 8.86
CA ARG A 195 -16.49 -3.51 10.26
C ARG A 195 -15.13 -3.04 10.74
N CYS A 196 -14.07 -3.79 10.46
CA CYS A 196 -12.70 -3.38 10.77
C CYS A 196 -12.34 -2.04 10.13
N ALA A 197 -12.71 -1.83 8.86
CA ALA A 197 -12.48 -0.58 8.16
C ALA A 197 -13.24 0.61 8.77
N GLU A 198 -14.48 0.38 9.22
CA GLU A 198 -15.30 1.38 9.92
C GLU A 198 -14.71 1.72 11.30
N GLU A 199 -14.35 0.73 12.10
CA GLU A 199 -13.77 0.91 13.45
C GLU A 199 -12.47 1.69 13.43
N HIS A 200 -11.67 1.52 12.36
CA HIS A 200 -10.38 2.20 12.17
C HIS A 200 -10.48 3.44 11.27
N ASP A 201 -11.67 3.80 10.81
CA ASP A 201 -11.92 4.95 9.93
C ASP A 201 -11.08 4.95 8.64
N TRP A 202 -10.79 3.77 8.09
CA TRP A 202 -9.83 3.56 6.99
C TRP A 202 -10.21 4.22 5.67
N LEU A 203 -11.49 4.52 5.44
CA LEU A 203 -11.96 5.16 4.21
C LEU A 203 -11.93 6.68 4.28
N ARG A 204 -11.78 7.26 5.48
CA ARG A 204 -11.52 8.69 5.60
C ARG A 204 -10.08 8.99 5.26
N SER A 205 -9.88 9.99 4.39
CA SER A 205 -8.54 10.43 4.01
C SER A 205 -7.78 10.86 5.28
N ALA A 206 -6.71 10.14 5.60
CA ALA A 206 -5.91 10.38 6.80
C ALA A 206 -4.92 11.55 6.59
N SER A 207 -5.41 12.72 6.15
CA SER A 207 -4.60 13.96 6.08
C SER A 207 -4.04 14.42 7.43
N ALA A 208 -4.27 13.67 8.52
CA ALA A 208 -4.01 14.12 9.89
C ALA A 208 -3.17 13.16 10.75
N VAL A 209 -2.57 12.09 10.19
CA VAL A 209 -1.68 11.26 11.00
C VAL A 209 -0.31 11.94 11.11
N PRO A 210 0.10 12.45 12.29
CA PRO A 210 1.44 12.96 12.47
C PRO A 210 2.45 11.81 12.34
N LEU A 211 3.45 11.99 11.47
CA LEU A 211 4.56 11.04 11.29
C LEU A 211 5.66 11.19 12.36
N SER A 212 5.43 12.05 13.37
CA SER A 212 6.37 12.26 14.47
C SER A 212 5.95 11.48 15.71
N ALA A 213 6.72 10.50 16.06
CA ALA A 213 6.90 10.02 17.43
C ALA A 213 8.34 10.31 17.87
#